data_9fc6245d806ce22f3cbf43b6d855df72
#
_entry.id   9fc6245d806ce22f3cbf43b6d855df72
#
_cell.length_a   1.000
_cell.length_b   1.000
_cell.length_c   1.000
_cell.angle_alpha   90.00
_cell.angle_beta   90.00
_cell.angle_gamma   90.00
#
_symmetry.space_group_name_H-M   'P 1'
#
loop_
_entity.id
_entity.type
_entity.pdbx_description
1 polymer ?
#
loop_
_entity_poly.entity_id
_entity_poly.type
_entity_poly.pdbx_seq_one_letter_code
_entity_poly.pdbx_strand_id
1 'polypeptide(L)'
;MRIAYDVTPLSHPRTGVGNYILGALKGMLAAGGHELIAFGPVSIRGRRVLDEALEGLEVERRLVTVPFAHATRRAWGALGRPPAERFLDSFDVLHFTDWMRPPQRSGLRATMIHDLGPLRYPERLHPRTVSMHTGTAREARTSDLVFVNSEFTAADVAERLSVAHDRIRVAYPGVDERFAPDGPRFDDGTPYVFTTATEDWRKNVTTLRAAWPLVDSELRLVTPADVGYIQDERLPELYRGAAAFVYPSRFEGFGMPVVEAMACGVPCVVSSHPSLDEAAGDAAVRVDPESPEAIAAAIREALARRDELVPQGLAHARRFTWLETGRVHLQSYADAL
;
A
#
# COMPACT_ATOMS: atom_id res chain seq x y z
N MET A 1 -15.08 21.14 2.97
CA MET A 1 -15.11 20.15 4.07
C MET A 1 -13.83 20.27 4.88
N ARG A 2 -13.93 19.99 6.17
CA ARG A 2 -12.79 19.88 7.08
C ARG A 2 -12.56 18.41 7.42
N ILE A 3 -11.45 17.85 6.99
CA ILE A 3 -11.19 16.41 6.98
C ILE A 3 -10.02 16.08 7.88
N ALA A 4 -10.27 15.35 8.97
CA ALA A 4 -9.24 14.80 9.82
C ALA A 4 -8.80 13.42 9.28
N TYR A 5 -7.53 13.31 8.92
CA TYR A 5 -6.94 12.12 8.31
C TYR A 5 -5.88 11.53 9.23
N ASP A 6 -6.04 10.25 9.59
CA ASP A 6 -5.11 9.54 10.46
C ASP A 6 -3.78 9.30 9.76
N VAL A 7 -2.73 9.90 10.30
CA VAL A 7 -1.35 9.76 9.80
C VAL A 7 -0.47 8.92 10.74
N THR A 8 -1.05 8.25 11.73
CA THR A 8 -0.28 7.49 12.72
C THR A 8 0.62 6.40 12.14
N PRO A 9 0.28 5.71 11.03
CA PRO A 9 1.19 4.74 10.42
C PRO A 9 2.50 5.35 9.91
N LEU A 10 2.52 6.63 9.57
CA LEU A 10 3.73 7.33 9.15
C LEU A 10 4.73 7.56 10.29
N SER A 11 4.33 7.32 11.55
CA SER A 11 5.23 7.41 12.73
C SER A 11 6.21 6.23 12.86
N HIS A 12 6.20 5.30 11.93
CA HIS A 12 7.04 4.10 11.84
C HIS A 12 7.82 4.07 10.52
N PRO A 13 8.81 3.17 10.35
CA PRO A 13 9.46 2.96 9.08
C PRO A 13 8.45 2.73 7.95
N ARG A 14 8.74 3.28 6.77
CA ARG A 14 7.85 3.23 5.62
C ARG A 14 7.47 1.79 5.25
N THR A 15 6.20 1.61 4.99
CA THR A 15 5.58 0.37 4.50
C THR A 15 4.62 0.73 3.38
N GLY A 16 4.08 -0.24 2.65
CA GLY A 16 3.04 0.00 1.65
C GLY A 16 1.84 0.79 2.20
N VAL A 17 1.42 0.52 3.45
CA VAL A 17 0.38 1.27 4.15
C VAL A 17 0.78 2.73 4.35
N GLY A 18 2.00 2.98 4.82
CA GLY A 18 2.52 4.35 4.99
C GLY A 18 2.61 5.10 3.66
N ASN A 19 3.08 4.45 2.60
CA ASN A 19 3.16 5.04 1.26
C ASN A 19 1.76 5.41 0.75
N TYR A 20 0.77 4.54 0.95
CA TYR A 20 -0.62 4.85 0.60
C TYR A 20 -1.14 6.08 1.34
N ILE A 21 -0.99 6.13 2.67
CA ILE A 21 -1.49 7.22 3.50
C ILE A 21 -0.87 8.57 3.09
N LEU A 22 0.43 8.60 2.89
CA LEU A 22 1.10 9.83 2.46
C LEU A 22 0.69 10.22 1.04
N GLY A 23 0.62 9.25 0.13
CA GLY A 23 0.21 9.48 -1.26
C GLY A 23 -1.24 9.99 -1.36
N ALA A 24 -2.18 9.37 -0.63
CA ALA A 24 -3.57 9.82 -0.59
C ALA A 24 -3.69 11.23 0.00
N LEU A 25 -2.94 11.54 1.09
CA LEU A 25 -2.90 12.89 1.66
C LEU A 25 -2.38 13.91 0.64
N LYS A 26 -1.26 13.63 -0.04
CA LYS A 26 -0.73 14.48 -1.11
C LYS A 26 -1.73 14.63 -2.26
N GLY A 27 -2.41 13.57 -2.65
CA GLY A 27 -3.43 13.58 -3.68
C GLY A 27 -4.62 14.45 -3.32
N MET A 28 -5.12 14.38 -2.10
CA MET A 28 -6.20 15.24 -1.60
C MET A 28 -5.77 16.71 -1.54
N LEU A 29 -4.54 17.01 -1.09
CA LEU A 29 -3.97 18.36 -1.11
C LEU A 29 -3.87 18.91 -2.53
N ALA A 30 -3.37 18.11 -3.47
CA ALA A 30 -3.24 18.49 -4.88
C ALA A 30 -4.61 18.72 -5.56
N ALA A 31 -5.64 17.97 -5.19
CA ALA A 31 -6.99 18.17 -5.68
C ALA A 31 -7.62 19.48 -5.13
N GLY A 32 -7.21 19.91 -3.95
CA GLY A 32 -7.58 21.20 -3.36
C GLY A 32 -9.03 21.31 -2.91
N GLY A 33 -9.42 22.54 -2.50
CA GLY A 33 -10.82 22.88 -2.16
C GLY A 33 -11.28 22.43 -0.76
N HIS A 34 -10.41 21.86 0.07
CA HIS A 34 -10.76 21.33 1.38
C HIS A 34 -9.68 21.60 2.42
N GLU A 35 -10.07 21.65 3.69
CA GLU A 35 -9.16 21.78 4.82
C GLU A 35 -8.77 20.36 5.30
N LEU A 36 -7.48 20.04 5.24
CA LEU A 36 -6.97 18.75 5.68
C LEU A 36 -6.23 18.90 7.01
N ILE A 37 -6.53 17.98 7.94
CA ILE A 37 -5.90 17.89 9.24
C ILE A 37 -5.17 16.56 9.34
N ALA A 38 -3.85 16.58 9.40
CA ALA A 38 -3.03 15.41 9.74
C ALA A 38 -3.19 15.13 11.24
N PHE A 39 -3.87 14.05 11.58
CA PHE A 39 -4.24 13.74 12.96
C PHE A 39 -3.61 12.45 13.45
N GLY A 40 -3.24 12.42 14.73
CA GLY A 40 -2.93 11.17 15.42
C GLY A 40 -2.23 11.31 16.75
N PRO A 41 -2.55 10.42 17.71
CA PRO A 41 -1.79 10.23 18.93
C PRO A 41 -0.51 9.46 18.66
N VAL A 42 0.65 10.05 18.94
CA VAL A 42 1.98 9.50 18.61
C VAL A 42 2.95 9.61 19.77
N SER A 43 4.01 8.80 19.79
CA SER A 43 5.11 8.95 20.72
C SER A 43 5.99 10.17 20.35
N ILE A 44 6.86 10.61 21.27
CA ILE A 44 7.83 11.68 20.99
C ILE A 44 8.68 11.34 19.75
N ARG A 45 9.19 10.08 19.67
CA ARG A 45 9.95 9.64 18.51
C ARG A 45 9.10 9.60 17.25
N GLY A 46 7.86 9.07 17.34
CA GLY A 46 6.94 9.01 16.21
C GLY A 46 6.54 10.38 15.72
N ARG A 47 6.43 11.38 16.59
CA ARG A 47 6.18 12.75 16.21
C ARG A 47 7.28 13.32 15.33
N ARG A 48 8.56 13.10 15.68
CA ARG A 48 9.69 13.55 14.87
C ARG A 48 9.65 12.94 13.46
N VAL A 49 9.41 11.62 13.36
CA VAL A 49 9.29 10.92 12.07
C VAL A 49 8.13 11.47 11.24
N LEU A 50 7.00 11.80 11.90
CA LEU A 50 5.85 12.41 11.22
C LEU A 50 6.14 13.85 10.75
N ASP A 51 6.80 14.64 11.56
CA ASP A 51 7.15 16.03 11.19
C ASP A 51 8.06 16.03 9.95
N GLU A 52 9.01 15.08 9.84
CA GLU A 52 9.83 14.85 8.65
C GLU A 52 8.99 14.37 7.46
N ALA A 53 8.10 13.38 7.65
CA ALA A 53 7.26 12.84 6.58
C ALA A 53 6.25 13.85 6.01
N LEU A 54 5.83 14.82 6.81
CA LEU A 54 4.88 15.88 6.44
C LEU A 54 5.57 17.21 6.09
N GLU A 55 6.91 17.21 6.00
CA GLU A 55 7.65 18.42 5.62
C GLU A 55 7.24 18.88 4.21
N GLY A 56 7.09 20.19 4.03
CA GLY A 56 6.65 20.78 2.76
C GLY A 56 5.17 20.60 2.39
N LEU A 57 4.39 19.88 3.21
CA LEU A 57 2.94 19.77 2.97
C LEU A 57 2.17 20.86 3.74
N GLU A 58 1.31 21.57 3.02
CA GLU A 58 0.41 22.59 3.59
C GLU A 58 -0.82 21.90 4.23
N VAL A 59 -0.62 21.30 5.39
CA VAL A 59 -1.66 20.58 6.14
C VAL A 59 -1.66 21.00 7.61
N GLU A 60 -2.84 21.22 8.19
CA GLU A 60 -2.97 21.46 9.64
C GLU A 60 -2.51 20.20 10.39
N ARG A 61 -1.67 20.34 11.42
CA ARG A 61 -1.13 19.22 12.18
C ARG A 61 -1.71 19.18 13.58
N ARG A 62 -2.50 18.16 13.90
CA ARG A 62 -3.06 17.88 15.23
C ARG A 62 -2.45 16.59 15.79
N LEU A 63 -1.13 16.60 16.00
CA LEU A 63 -0.37 15.47 16.51
C LEU A 63 -0.29 15.52 18.03
N VAL A 64 -0.99 14.60 18.69
CA VAL A 64 -1.03 14.53 20.16
C VAL A 64 0.08 13.60 20.66
N THR A 65 1.04 14.16 21.40
CA THR A 65 2.12 13.34 21.96
C THR A 65 1.65 12.61 23.21
N VAL A 66 1.74 11.28 23.18
CA VAL A 66 1.30 10.39 24.26
C VAL A 66 2.35 9.34 24.59
N PRO A 67 2.49 8.92 25.86
CA PRO A 67 3.33 7.78 26.22
C PRO A 67 2.71 6.50 25.67
N PHE A 68 3.57 5.50 25.33
CA PHE A 68 3.12 4.19 24.85
C PHE A 68 2.03 4.28 23.76
N ALA A 69 2.26 5.10 22.73
CA ALA A 69 1.26 5.55 21.75
C ALA A 69 0.37 4.42 21.21
N HIS A 70 0.94 3.23 20.92
CA HIS A 70 0.18 2.08 20.44
C HIS A 70 -0.85 1.59 21.48
N ALA A 71 -0.41 1.42 22.74
CA ALA A 71 -1.31 1.00 23.82
C ALA A 71 -2.36 2.08 24.13
N THR A 72 -1.97 3.35 24.09
CA THR A 72 -2.87 4.49 24.29
C THR A 72 -3.96 4.55 23.22
N ARG A 73 -3.62 4.38 21.93
CA ARG A 73 -4.62 4.32 20.83
C ARG A 73 -5.61 3.17 21.03
N ARG A 74 -5.13 1.98 21.40
CA ARG A 74 -6.01 0.83 21.67
C ARG A 74 -6.93 1.07 22.88
N ALA A 75 -6.37 1.60 23.98
CA ALA A 75 -7.15 1.93 25.15
C ALA A 75 -8.19 3.01 24.85
N TRP A 76 -7.83 4.03 24.06
CA TRP A 76 -8.75 5.07 23.65
C TRP A 76 -9.97 4.53 22.89
N GLY A 77 -9.73 3.67 21.89
CA GLY A 77 -10.81 3.00 21.17
C GLY A 77 -11.68 2.11 22.07
N ALA A 78 -11.07 1.38 23.01
CA ALA A 78 -11.80 0.51 23.92
C ALA A 78 -12.62 1.26 24.97
N LEU A 79 -12.12 2.37 25.49
CA LEU A 79 -12.78 3.21 26.49
C LEU A 79 -13.88 4.10 25.91
N GLY A 80 -13.86 4.35 24.60
CA GLY A 80 -14.83 5.19 23.92
C GLY A 80 -14.83 6.67 24.38
N ARG A 81 -13.77 7.15 25.04
CA ARG A 81 -13.64 8.53 25.54
C ARG A 81 -12.19 8.93 25.80
N PRO A 82 -11.86 10.26 25.73
CA PRO A 82 -12.73 11.35 25.26
C PRO A 82 -12.99 11.21 23.75
N PRO A 83 -14.03 11.84 23.19
CA PRO A 83 -14.29 11.83 21.75
C PRO A 83 -13.24 12.65 21.01
N ALA A 84 -13.06 12.35 19.71
CA ALA A 84 -12.04 12.95 18.84
C ALA A 84 -12.15 14.48 18.73
N GLU A 85 -13.37 15.01 18.85
CA GLU A 85 -13.70 16.45 18.88
C GLU A 85 -12.94 17.21 19.98
N ARG A 86 -12.53 16.51 21.04
CA ARG A 86 -11.70 17.13 22.11
C ARG A 86 -10.32 17.58 21.61
N PHE A 87 -9.84 16.97 20.52
CA PHE A 87 -8.50 17.19 19.96
C PHE A 87 -8.55 17.89 18.60
N LEU A 88 -9.67 17.80 17.90
CA LEU A 88 -9.85 18.25 16.52
C LEU A 88 -10.75 19.47 16.37
N ASP A 89 -11.38 19.92 17.48
CA ASP A 89 -12.42 20.93 17.50
C ASP A 89 -13.63 20.46 16.66
N SER A 90 -13.84 20.99 15.45
CA SER A 90 -14.87 20.54 14.51
C SER A 90 -14.25 19.89 13.29
N PHE A 91 -14.92 18.89 12.72
CA PHE A 91 -14.58 18.26 11.45
C PHE A 91 -15.85 17.72 10.79
N ASP A 92 -15.85 17.64 9.47
CA ASP A 92 -16.92 17.02 8.70
C ASP A 92 -16.67 15.53 8.54
N VAL A 93 -15.40 15.12 8.40
CA VAL A 93 -14.95 13.73 8.18
C VAL A 93 -13.81 13.40 9.12
N LEU A 94 -13.90 12.21 9.74
CA LEU A 94 -12.76 11.57 10.41
C LEU A 94 -12.43 10.26 9.68
N HIS A 95 -11.35 10.28 8.92
CA HIS A 95 -10.82 9.10 8.24
C HIS A 95 -9.68 8.51 9.08
N PHE A 96 -9.89 7.33 9.62
CA PHE A 96 -8.92 6.61 10.45
C PHE A 96 -8.45 5.31 9.77
N THR A 97 -7.28 4.86 10.17
CA THR A 97 -6.67 3.62 9.69
C THR A 97 -6.93 2.47 10.69
N ASP A 98 -6.49 1.27 10.37
CA ASP A 98 -6.55 0.10 11.25
C ASP A 98 -5.68 0.24 12.52
N TRP A 99 -4.85 1.28 12.60
CA TRP A 99 -3.98 1.56 13.74
C TRP A 99 -4.68 2.33 14.87
N MET A 100 -5.85 2.89 14.59
CA MET A 100 -6.56 3.74 15.53
C MET A 100 -8.07 3.58 15.36
N ARG A 101 -8.81 3.63 16.45
CA ARG A 101 -10.28 3.57 16.48
C ARG A 101 -10.82 4.70 17.33
N PRO A 102 -10.74 5.93 16.84
CA PRO A 102 -11.12 7.08 17.63
C PRO A 102 -12.64 7.09 17.87
N PRO A 103 -13.09 7.27 19.13
CA PRO A 103 -14.48 7.56 19.38
C PRO A 103 -14.82 8.95 18.84
N GLN A 104 -15.94 9.09 18.14
CA GLN A 104 -16.46 10.37 17.64
C GLN A 104 -17.97 10.46 17.88
N ARG A 105 -18.52 11.67 17.95
CA ARG A 105 -19.94 11.94 18.20
C ARG A 105 -20.66 12.51 16.98
N SER A 106 -19.91 13.12 16.08
CA SER A 106 -20.44 13.80 14.89
C SER A 106 -19.47 13.65 13.71
N GLY A 107 -19.91 14.04 12.53
CA GLY A 107 -19.15 13.92 11.29
C GLY A 107 -19.16 12.51 10.72
N LEU A 108 -18.80 12.43 9.45
CA LEU A 108 -18.68 11.17 8.70
C LEU A 108 -17.53 10.34 9.24
N ARG A 109 -17.79 9.04 9.42
CA ARG A 109 -16.80 8.06 9.88
C ARG A 109 -16.29 7.25 8.70
N ALA A 110 -15.04 7.45 8.32
CA ALA A 110 -14.40 6.72 7.23
C ALA A 110 -13.22 5.88 7.72
N THR A 111 -13.00 4.72 7.12
CA THR A 111 -11.84 3.87 7.39
C THR A 111 -11.24 3.31 6.10
N MET A 112 -9.98 2.85 6.17
CA MET A 112 -9.28 2.20 5.08
C MET A 112 -8.93 0.77 5.42
N ILE A 113 -9.18 -0.15 4.48
CA ILE A 113 -8.74 -1.56 4.55
C ILE A 113 -7.85 -1.83 3.36
N HIS A 114 -6.59 -2.18 3.63
CA HIS A 114 -5.60 -2.47 2.59
C HIS A 114 -5.65 -3.90 2.09
N ASP A 115 -5.89 -4.86 2.96
CA ASP A 115 -6.12 -6.27 2.65
C ASP A 115 -6.78 -6.99 3.83
N LEU A 116 -7.29 -8.19 3.59
CA LEU A 116 -7.82 -9.08 4.60
C LEU A 116 -6.95 -10.34 4.80
N GLY A 117 -5.67 -10.29 4.44
CA GLY A 117 -4.74 -11.40 4.61
C GLY A 117 -4.77 -12.02 6.01
N PRO A 118 -4.74 -11.23 7.10
CA PRO A 118 -4.83 -11.77 8.46
C PRO A 118 -6.13 -12.51 8.79
N LEU A 119 -7.22 -12.21 8.11
CA LEU A 119 -8.50 -12.91 8.28
C LEU A 119 -8.66 -14.09 7.32
N ARG A 120 -7.95 -14.05 6.17
CA ARG A 120 -7.96 -15.16 5.19
C ARG A 120 -7.04 -16.31 5.58
N TYR A 121 -5.88 -15.99 6.16
CA TYR A 121 -4.80 -16.92 6.47
C TYR A 121 -4.35 -16.77 7.94
N PRO A 122 -5.28 -16.89 8.92
CA PRO A 122 -4.96 -16.65 10.33
C PRO A 122 -3.91 -17.62 10.85
N GLU A 123 -3.83 -18.84 10.30
CA GLU A 123 -2.85 -19.88 10.66
C GLU A 123 -1.42 -19.55 10.22
N ARG A 124 -1.27 -18.59 9.29
CA ARG A 124 0.03 -18.15 8.75
C ARG A 124 0.62 -16.94 9.47
N LEU A 125 -0.14 -16.34 10.39
CA LEU A 125 0.21 -15.08 11.00
C LEU A 125 0.22 -15.17 12.53
N HIS A 126 0.96 -14.25 13.15
CA HIS A 126 1.01 -14.20 14.60
C HIS A 126 -0.38 -13.87 15.19
N PRO A 127 -0.85 -14.56 16.24
CA PRO A 127 -2.19 -14.35 16.82
C PRO A 127 -2.53 -12.91 17.19
N ARG A 128 -1.52 -12.11 17.58
CA ARG A 128 -1.71 -10.67 17.85
C ARG A 128 -2.10 -9.90 16.59
N THR A 129 -1.50 -10.21 15.45
CA THR A 129 -1.85 -9.60 14.15
C THR A 129 -3.29 -9.94 13.78
N VAL A 130 -3.67 -11.20 13.86
CA VAL A 130 -5.05 -11.66 13.62
C VAL A 130 -6.04 -10.93 14.54
N SER A 131 -5.75 -10.84 15.84
CA SER A 131 -6.60 -10.13 16.81
C SER A 131 -6.75 -8.64 16.51
N MET A 132 -5.69 -7.98 16.01
CA MET A 132 -5.77 -6.57 15.58
C MET A 132 -6.75 -6.41 14.42
N HIS A 133 -6.63 -7.26 13.39
CA HIS A 133 -7.48 -7.18 12.19
C HIS A 133 -8.93 -7.60 12.44
N THR A 134 -9.19 -8.47 13.42
CA THR A 134 -10.57 -8.76 13.87
C THR A 134 -11.26 -7.49 14.38
N GLY A 135 -10.51 -6.62 15.02
CA GLY A 135 -11.04 -5.33 15.44
C GLY A 135 -11.32 -4.38 14.27
N THR A 136 -10.45 -4.36 13.25
CA THR A 136 -10.66 -3.58 12.01
C THR A 136 -11.95 -4.01 11.31
N ALA A 137 -12.22 -5.31 11.24
CA ALA A 137 -13.46 -5.85 10.70
C ALA A 137 -14.71 -5.29 11.42
N ARG A 138 -14.66 -5.16 12.75
CA ARG A 138 -15.75 -4.56 13.51
C ARG A 138 -15.96 -3.09 13.16
N GLU A 139 -14.89 -2.31 13.06
CA GLU A 139 -14.95 -0.88 12.74
C GLU A 139 -15.48 -0.64 11.33
N ALA A 140 -15.08 -1.46 10.36
CA ALA A 140 -15.60 -1.39 8.99
C ALA A 140 -17.13 -1.50 8.94
N ARG A 141 -17.72 -2.39 9.76
CA ARG A 141 -19.18 -2.55 9.82
C ARG A 141 -19.92 -1.32 10.36
N THR A 142 -19.26 -0.51 11.16
CA THR A 142 -19.84 0.68 11.80
C THR A 142 -19.42 2.00 11.16
N SER A 143 -18.53 1.96 10.18
CA SER A 143 -18.10 3.16 9.42
C SER A 143 -19.11 3.49 8.33
N ASP A 144 -19.31 4.77 8.08
CA ASP A 144 -20.17 5.25 6.99
C ASP A 144 -19.57 4.93 5.63
N LEU A 145 -18.24 5.08 5.51
CA LEU A 145 -17.45 4.71 4.33
C LEU A 145 -16.29 3.78 4.67
N VAL A 146 -16.06 2.80 3.83
CA VAL A 146 -14.93 1.87 3.87
C VAL A 146 -14.16 1.99 2.56
N PHE A 147 -12.98 2.59 2.62
CA PHE A 147 -12.09 2.65 1.47
C PHE A 147 -11.27 1.37 1.37
N VAL A 148 -10.99 0.98 0.14
CA VAL A 148 -10.14 -0.14 -0.22
C VAL A 148 -9.24 0.24 -1.40
N ASN A 149 -8.17 -0.51 -1.61
CA ASN A 149 -7.16 -0.21 -2.63
C ASN A 149 -7.33 -0.99 -3.95
N SER A 150 -8.35 -1.86 -4.06
CA SER A 150 -8.64 -2.67 -5.23
C SER A 150 -10.08 -3.20 -5.22
N GLU A 151 -10.62 -3.55 -6.40
CA GLU A 151 -11.91 -4.24 -6.51
C GLU A 151 -11.86 -5.63 -5.86
N PHE A 152 -10.70 -6.31 -5.94
CA PHE A 152 -10.48 -7.55 -5.24
C PHE A 152 -10.70 -7.40 -3.73
N THR A 153 -10.09 -6.37 -3.11
CA THR A 153 -10.27 -6.09 -1.69
C THR A 153 -11.70 -5.62 -1.39
N ALA A 154 -12.37 -4.90 -2.32
CA ALA A 154 -13.77 -4.51 -2.17
C ALA A 154 -14.70 -5.73 -2.05
N ALA A 155 -14.54 -6.68 -2.96
CA ALA A 155 -15.29 -7.94 -2.92
C ALA A 155 -15.04 -8.72 -1.63
N ASP A 156 -13.77 -8.79 -1.20
CA ASP A 156 -13.37 -9.49 0.03
C ASP A 156 -13.98 -8.82 1.29
N VAL A 157 -14.00 -7.49 1.34
CA VAL A 157 -14.62 -6.72 2.43
C VAL A 157 -16.13 -6.91 2.46
N ALA A 158 -16.80 -6.85 1.31
CA ALA A 158 -18.22 -7.06 1.22
C ALA A 158 -18.63 -8.47 1.71
N GLU A 159 -17.94 -9.50 1.21
CA GLU A 159 -18.22 -10.89 1.52
C GLU A 159 -17.89 -11.25 2.99
N ARG A 160 -16.64 -10.97 3.41
CA ARG A 160 -16.13 -11.45 4.71
C ARG A 160 -16.50 -10.57 5.88
N LEU A 161 -16.65 -9.27 5.66
CA LEU A 161 -16.98 -8.33 6.72
C LEU A 161 -18.47 -7.97 6.70
N SER A 162 -19.24 -8.41 5.70
CA SER A 162 -20.66 -8.06 5.53
C SER A 162 -20.87 -6.54 5.50
N VAL A 163 -19.98 -5.81 4.84
CA VAL A 163 -20.13 -4.38 4.58
C VAL A 163 -20.94 -4.21 3.30
N ALA A 164 -21.95 -3.36 3.34
CA ALA A 164 -22.80 -3.09 2.17
C ALA A 164 -21.99 -2.40 1.06
N HIS A 165 -22.20 -2.81 -0.19
CA HIS A 165 -21.44 -2.31 -1.35
C HIS A 165 -21.50 -0.79 -1.53
N ASP A 166 -22.65 -0.19 -1.20
CA ASP A 166 -22.86 1.27 -1.27
C ASP A 166 -22.01 2.07 -0.28
N ARG A 167 -21.40 1.42 0.72
CA ARG A 167 -20.44 2.03 1.66
C ARG A 167 -18.98 1.78 1.29
N ILE A 168 -18.69 0.90 0.30
CA ILE A 168 -17.33 0.59 -0.11
C ILE A 168 -16.91 1.54 -1.24
N ARG A 169 -15.69 2.05 -1.16
CA ARG A 169 -15.09 2.93 -2.18
C ARG A 169 -13.72 2.41 -2.56
N VAL A 170 -13.52 2.13 -3.83
CA VAL A 170 -12.21 1.73 -4.34
C VAL A 170 -11.40 2.98 -4.67
N ALA A 171 -10.33 3.21 -3.92
CA ALA A 171 -9.36 4.26 -4.13
C ALA A 171 -8.01 3.62 -4.41
N TYR A 172 -7.70 3.42 -5.68
CA TYR A 172 -6.43 2.81 -6.10
C TYR A 172 -5.23 3.62 -5.59
N PRO A 173 -4.13 2.96 -5.19
CA PRO A 173 -2.89 3.66 -4.89
C PRO A 173 -2.30 4.28 -6.15
N GLY A 174 -1.71 5.45 -6.02
CA GLY A 174 -0.96 6.09 -7.10
C GLY A 174 0.50 5.61 -7.13
N VAL A 175 1.18 5.92 -8.22
CA VAL A 175 2.62 5.78 -8.38
C VAL A 175 3.26 7.15 -8.16
N ASP A 176 4.32 7.19 -7.37
CA ASP A 176 5.10 8.41 -7.12
C ASP A 176 5.93 8.77 -8.38
N GLU A 177 6.06 10.06 -8.70
CA GLU A 177 6.74 10.57 -9.90
C GLU A 177 8.21 10.15 -10.01
N ARG A 178 8.85 9.81 -8.89
CA ARG A 178 10.23 9.28 -8.88
C ARG A 178 10.36 7.92 -9.58
N PHE A 179 9.25 7.15 -9.67
CA PHE A 179 9.18 5.95 -10.49
C PHE A 179 8.88 6.33 -11.93
N ALA A 180 9.92 6.55 -12.67
CA ALA A 180 9.90 6.91 -14.08
C ALA A 180 11.01 6.13 -14.82
N PRO A 181 10.90 5.95 -16.15
CA PRO A 181 11.90 5.20 -16.92
C PRO A 181 13.24 5.93 -16.99
N ASP A 182 13.21 7.26 -16.82
CA ASP A 182 14.39 8.12 -16.84
C ASP A 182 14.98 8.30 -15.44
N GLY A 183 16.30 8.42 -15.37
CA GLY A 183 17.04 8.68 -14.12
C GLY A 183 18.15 7.66 -13.84
N PRO A 184 18.80 7.76 -12.67
CA PRO A 184 19.87 6.86 -12.28
C PRO A 184 19.42 5.39 -12.26
N ARG A 185 20.31 4.49 -12.66
CA ARG A 185 20.11 3.04 -12.64
C ARG A 185 21.14 2.41 -11.71
N PHE A 186 20.72 1.45 -10.94
CA PHE A 186 21.68 0.61 -10.23
C PHE A 186 22.37 -0.30 -11.24
N ASP A 187 23.68 -0.26 -11.27
CA ASP A 187 24.53 -1.07 -12.13
C ASP A 187 25.83 -1.38 -11.37
N ASP A 188 26.13 -2.65 -11.20
CA ASP A 188 27.38 -3.14 -10.62
C ASP A 188 28.13 -4.08 -11.59
N GLY A 189 27.80 -4.00 -12.89
CA GLY A 189 28.43 -4.75 -13.96
C GLY A 189 27.84 -6.12 -14.20
N THR A 190 26.82 -6.56 -13.44
CA THR A 190 26.14 -7.85 -13.63
C THR A 190 24.65 -7.65 -13.85
N PRO A 191 24.07 -8.10 -14.97
CA PRO A 191 22.62 -8.02 -15.20
C PRO A 191 21.84 -8.77 -14.12
N TYR A 192 20.68 -8.24 -13.73
CA TYR A 192 19.91 -8.83 -12.63
C TYR A 192 18.40 -8.81 -12.85
N VAL A 193 17.73 -9.75 -12.21
CA VAL A 193 16.28 -9.74 -11.98
C VAL A 193 16.04 -9.26 -10.57
N PHE A 194 15.11 -8.32 -10.42
CA PHE A 194 14.81 -7.70 -9.13
C PHE A 194 13.48 -8.21 -8.58
N THR A 195 13.43 -8.32 -7.26
CA THR A 195 12.18 -8.52 -6.52
C THR A 195 12.19 -7.75 -5.21
N THR A 196 11.04 -7.26 -4.78
CA THR A 196 10.82 -6.73 -3.42
C THR A 196 10.28 -7.80 -2.46
N ALA A 197 10.19 -9.06 -2.90
CA ALA A 197 9.75 -10.17 -2.07
C ALA A 197 10.72 -10.42 -0.91
N THR A 198 10.15 -10.63 0.27
CA THR A 198 10.87 -10.94 1.52
C THR A 198 10.57 -12.38 1.96
N GLU A 199 11.12 -12.78 3.10
CA GLU A 199 10.86 -14.10 3.71
C GLU A 199 9.43 -14.24 4.27
N ASP A 200 8.59 -13.22 4.16
CA ASP A 200 7.16 -13.33 4.46
C ASP A 200 6.54 -14.40 3.54
N TRP A 201 5.76 -15.30 4.11
CA TRP A 201 5.08 -16.38 3.38
C TRP A 201 4.29 -15.85 2.16
N ARG A 202 3.64 -14.71 2.31
CA ARG A 202 2.84 -14.09 1.23
C ARG A 202 3.70 -13.66 0.05
N LYS A 203 4.91 -13.17 0.31
CA LYS A 203 5.84 -12.64 -0.70
C LYS A 203 6.57 -13.72 -1.49
N ASN A 204 6.62 -14.94 -0.97
CA ASN A 204 7.02 -16.15 -1.68
C ASN A 204 8.44 -16.14 -2.30
N VAL A 205 9.38 -15.47 -1.68
CA VAL A 205 10.77 -15.44 -2.16
C VAL A 205 11.41 -16.84 -2.20
N THR A 206 10.94 -17.74 -1.34
CA THR A 206 11.43 -19.12 -1.26
C THR A 206 11.24 -19.89 -2.58
N THR A 207 10.04 -19.80 -3.21
CA THR A 207 9.78 -20.44 -4.49
C THR A 207 10.58 -19.78 -5.61
N LEU A 208 10.74 -18.44 -5.57
CA LEU A 208 11.59 -17.73 -6.53
C LEU A 208 13.06 -18.18 -6.44
N ARG A 209 13.60 -18.36 -5.22
CA ARG A 209 14.95 -18.92 -5.04
C ARG A 209 15.07 -20.35 -5.56
N ALA A 210 14.05 -21.16 -5.38
CA ALA A 210 14.01 -22.53 -5.93
C ALA A 210 13.98 -22.54 -7.48
N ALA A 211 13.37 -21.52 -8.09
CA ALA A 211 13.37 -21.33 -9.54
C ALA A 211 14.74 -20.89 -10.09
N TRP A 212 15.58 -20.27 -9.25
CA TRP A 212 16.79 -19.59 -9.72
C TRP A 212 17.79 -20.50 -10.46
N PRO A 213 18.09 -21.73 -10.03
CA PRO A 213 18.97 -22.64 -10.77
C PRO A 213 18.47 -22.99 -12.19
N LEU A 214 17.20 -22.71 -12.50
CA LEU A 214 16.57 -22.94 -13.81
C LEU A 214 16.58 -21.69 -14.70
N VAL A 215 16.99 -20.55 -14.16
CA VAL A 215 17.16 -19.29 -14.90
C VAL A 215 18.57 -19.24 -15.50
N ASP A 216 18.76 -18.39 -16.52
CA ASP A 216 20.06 -18.20 -17.16
C ASP A 216 21.14 -17.81 -16.16
N SER A 217 22.31 -18.44 -16.29
CA SER A 217 23.44 -18.26 -15.38
C SER A 217 24.13 -16.87 -15.47
N GLU A 218 23.89 -16.10 -16.53
CA GLU A 218 24.41 -14.75 -16.67
C GLU A 218 23.63 -13.70 -15.83
N LEU A 219 22.45 -14.07 -15.37
CA LEU A 219 21.63 -13.23 -14.53
C LEU A 219 21.85 -13.54 -13.04
N ARG A 220 21.73 -12.54 -12.20
CA ARG A 220 21.63 -12.75 -10.76
C ARG A 220 20.25 -12.32 -10.24
N LEU A 221 19.83 -12.92 -9.14
CA LEU A 221 18.65 -12.49 -8.39
C LEU A 221 19.07 -11.43 -7.38
N VAL A 222 18.38 -10.28 -7.37
CA VAL A 222 18.53 -9.25 -6.36
C VAL A 222 17.26 -9.17 -5.52
N THR A 223 17.40 -9.41 -4.23
CA THR A 223 16.32 -9.35 -3.24
C THR A 223 16.63 -8.29 -2.18
N PRO A 224 15.68 -7.87 -1.34
CA PRO A 224 15.95 -6.98 -0.21
C PRO A 224 17.04 -7.51 0.74
N ALA A 225 17.21 -8.82 0.85
CA ALA A 225 18.25 -9.42 1.69
C ALA A 225 19.67 -9.18 1.13
N ASP A 226 19.82 -9.07 -0.19
CA ASP A 226 21.12 -8.91 -0.85
C ASP A 226 21.62 -7.46 -0.80
N VAL A 227 20.71 -6.50 -0.81
CA VAL A 227 21.02 -5.05 -0.84
C VAL A 227 20.82 -4.36 0.52
N GLY A 228 20.39 -5.13 1.53
CA GLY A 228 20.06 -4.60 2.87
C GLY A 228 18.76 -3.79 2.87
N TYR A 229 18.60 -2.93 3.88
CA TYR A 229 17.46 -2.02 3.92
C TYR A 229 17.50 -1.06 2.72
N ILE A 230 16.57 -1.24 1.78
CA ILE A 230 16.45 -0.36 0.63
C ILE A 230 15.81 0.93 1.11
N GLN A 231 16.57 2.02 1.07
CA GLN A 231 16.00 3.35 1.26
C GLN A 231 15.03 3.63 0.12
N ASP A 232 13.89 4.23 0.44
CA ASP A 232 12.83 4.52 -0.54
C ASP A 232 13.35 5.29 -1.76
N GLU A 233 14.35 6.16 -1.56
CA GLU A 233 14.98 6.98 -2.60
C GLU A 233 15.78 6.15 -3.62
N ARG A 234 16.34 5.00 -3.20
CA ARG A 234 17.13 4.11 -4.06
C ARG A 234 16.29 3.05 -4.78
N LEU A 235 15.04 2.86 -4.37
CA LEU A 235 14.17 1.85 -4.96
C LEU A 235 13.93 2.05 -6.47
N PRO A 236 13.71 3.29 -6.98
CA PRO A 236 13.58 3.51 -8.41
C PRO A 236 14.85 3.15 -9.22
N GLU A 237 16.04 3.31 -8.64
CA GLU A 237 17.30 2.94 -9.31
C GLU A 237 17.40 1.42 -9.50
N LEU A 238 16.99 0.66 -8.47
CA LEU A 238 16.96 -0.82 -8.52
C LEU A 238 15.93 -1.32 -9.54
N TYR A 239 14.77 -0.70 -9.64
CA TYR A 239 13.83 -1.02 -10.71
C TYR A 239 14.45 -0.73 -12.08
N ARG A 240 14.88 0.49 -12.33
CA ARG A 240 15.41 0.91 -13.66
C ARG A 240 16.61 0.09 -14.15
N GLY A 241 17.45 -0.39 -13.24
CA GLY A 241 18.61 -1.24 -13.56
C GLY A 241 18.25 -2.71 -13.85
N ALA A 242 17.07 -3.16 -13.43
CA ALA A 242 16.68 -4.56 -13.55
C ALA A 242 16.37 -4.97 -15.00
N ALA A 243 16.82 -6.16 -15.39
CA ALA A 243 16.45 -6.80 -16.65
C ALA A 243 14.95 -7.20 -16.65
N ALA A 244 14.45 -7.68 -15.50
CA ALA A 244 13.04 -7.95 -15.24
C ALA A 244 12.72 -7.76 -13.76
N PHE A 245 11.44 -7.53 -13.44
CA PHE A 245 10.92 -7.54 -12.08
C PHE A 245 10.02 -8.76 -11.86
N VAL A 246 10.22 -9.46 -10.76
CA VAL A 246 9.43 -10.67 -10.43
C VAL A 246 8.70 -10.48 -9.11
N TYR A 247 7.39 -10.67 -9.13
CA TYR A 247 6.53 -10.54 -7.95
C TYR A 247 5.64 -11.77 -7.76
N PRO A 248 6.19 -12.87 -7.18
CA PRO A 248 5.51 -14.15 -7.08
C PRO A 248 4.62 -14.25 -5.84
N SER A 249 4.05 -13.15 -5.40
CA SER A 249 3.26 -13.09 -4.16
C SER A 249 2.03 -13.98 -4.24
N ARG A 250 1.75 -14.71 -3.15
CA ARG A 250 0.56 -15.56 -2.99
C ARG A 250 -0.71 -14.78 -2.73
N PHE A 251 -0.56 -13.59 -2.20
CA PHE A 251 -1.70 -12.73 -1.83
C PHE A 251 -1.24 -11.29 -1.60
N GLU A 252 -2.01 -10.33 -2.12
CA GLU A 252 -1.82 -8.89 -1.93
C GLU A 252 -3.17 -8.18 -1.78
N GLY A 253 -3.14 -6.93 -1.32
CA GLY A 253 -4.31 -6.05 -1.43
C GLY A 253 -4.42 -5.41 -2.81
N PHE A 254 -3.28 -5.06 -3.43
CA PHE A 254 -3.21 -4.47 -4.77
C PHE A 254 -1.94 -4.88 -5.52
N GLY A 255 -0.75 -4.65 -4.94
CA GLY A 255 0.52 -4.95 -5.61
C GLY A 255 1.24 -3.69 -6.11
N MET A 256 1.36 -2.65 -5.28
CA MET A 256 2.09 -1.41 -5.63
C MET A 256 3.45 -1.65 -6.29
N PRO A 257 4.31 -2.59 -5.83
CA PRO A 257 5.60 -2.84 -6.47
C PRO A 257 5.52 -3.20 -7.95
N VAL A 258 4.42 -3.79 -8.42
CA VAL A 258 4.23 -4.14 -9.83
C VAL A 258 4.07 -2.88 -10.68
N VAL A 259 3.20 -1.97 -10.27
CA VAL A 259 2.99 -0.72 -11.01
C VAL A 259 4.17 0.23 -10.91
N GLU A 260 4.92 0.21 -9.80
CA GLU A 260 6.19 0.94 -9.64
C GLU A 260 7.25 0.44 -10.62
N ALA A 261 7.41 -0.88 -10.75
CA ALA A 261 8.32 -1.49 -11.72
C ALA A 261 7.93 -1.17 -13.16
N MET A 262 6.63 -1.25 -13.48
CA MET A 262 6.11 -0.87 -14.80
C MET A 262 6.36 0.61 -15.12
N ALA A 263 6.16 1.49 -14.14
CA ALA A 263 6.44 2.92 -14.30
C ALA A 263 7.94 3.22 -14.53
N CYS A 264 8.83 2.38 -14.00
CA CYS A 264 10.26 2.43 -14.28
C CYS A 264 10.68 1.80 -15.63
N GLY A 265 9.74 1.30 -16.44
CA GLY A 265 10.01 0.69 -17.74
C GLY A 265 10.65 -0.71 -17.65
N VAL A 266 10.23 -1.52 -16.70
CA VAL A 266 10.75 -2.87 -16.47
C VAL A 266 9.68 -3.90 -16.81
N PRO A 267 10.00 -4.95 -17.60
CA PRO A 267 9.05 -6.04 -17.85
C PRO A 267 8.81 -6.82 -16.56
N CYS A 268 7.56 -7.16 -16.30
CA CYS A 268 7.13 -7.76 -15.04
C CYS A 268 6.67 -9.21 -15.21
N VAL A 269 7.06 -10.05 -14.26
CA VAL A 269 6.51 -11.40 -14.02
C VAL A 269 5.72 -11.34 -12.73
N VAL A 270 4.44 -11.64 -12.78
CA VAL A 270 3.51 -11.44 -11.64
C VAL A 270 2.68 -12.71 -11.43
N SER A 271 2.51 -13.09 -10.19
CA SER A 271 1.64 -14.22 -9.82
C SER A 271 0.25 -14.10 -10.46
N SER A 272 -0.31 -15.22 -10.88
CA SER A 272 -1.67 -15.32 -11.42
C SER A 272 -2.78 -15.26 -10.37
N HIS A 273 -2.45 -14.90 -9.12
CA HIS A 273 -3.46 -14.71 -8.08
C HIS A 273 -4.35 -13.48 -8.38
N PRO A 274 -5.70 -13.59 -8.24
CA PRO A 274 -6.63 -12.51 -8.60
C PRO A 274 -6.37 -11.18 -7.90
N SER A 275 -5.79 -11.17 -6.71
CA SER A 275 -5.44 -9.93 -5.99
C SER A 275 -4.38 -9.07 -6.69
N LEU A 276 -3.76 -9.57 -7.75
CA LEU A 276 -2.75 -8.87 -8.54
C LEU A 276 -3.22 -8.56 -9.96
N ASP A 277 -4.47 -8.92 -10.32
CA ASP A 277 -4.98 -8.70 -11.67
C ASP A 277 -5.05 -7.23 -12.04
N GLU A 278 -5.48 -6.40 -11.09
CA GLU A 278 -5.63 -4.95 -11.33
C GLU A 278 -4.28 -4.24 -11.45
N ALA A 279 -3.28 -4.63 -10.63
CA ALA A 279 -1.94 -4.08 -10.71
C ALA A 279 -1.15 -4.56 -11.94
N ALA A 280 -1.35 -5.81 -12.35
CA ALA A 280 -0.66 -6.39 -13.49
C ALA A 280 -1.31 -6.04 -14.83
N GLY A 281 -2.64 -5.98 -14.90
CA GLY A 281 -3.37 -5.89 -16.15
C GLY A 281 -2.91 -6.94 -17.15
N ASP A 282 -2.91 -6.59 -18.43
CA ASP A 282 -2.37 -7.41 -19.53
C ASP A 282 -0.87 -7.13 -19.80
N ALA A 283 -0.23 -6.29 -18.96
CA ALA A 283 1.12 -5.76 -19.17
C ALA A 283 2.21 -6.57 -18.43
N ALA A 284 1.90 -7.77 -17.98
CA ALA A 284 2.85 -8.65 -17.27
C ALA A 284 2.69 -10.10 -17.72
N VAL A 285 3.77 -10.85 -17.62
CA VAL A 285 3.71 -12.32 -17.75
C VAL A 285 3.11 -12.87 -16.44
N ARG A 286 2.02 -13.65 -16.56
CA ARG A 286 1.33 -14.22 -15.40
C ARG A 286 1.86 -15.62 -15.12
N VAL A 287 2.07 -15.96 -13.86
CA VAL A 287 2.72 -17.21 -13.47
C VAL A 287 2.06 -17.86 -12.25
N ASP A 288 2.05 -19.21 -12.22
CA ASP A 288 1.74 -19.94 -10.99
C ASP A 288 2.88 -19.71 -9.96
N PRO A 289 2.57 -19.06 -8.82
CA PRO A 289 3.60 -18.76 -7.81
C PRO A 289 4.14 -20.00 -7.09
N GLU A 290 3.51 -21.17 -7.22
CA GLU A 290 3.94 -22.40 -6.54
C GLU A 290 4.88 -23.25 -7.40
N SER A 291 5.05 -22.95 -8.70
CA SER A 291 5.93 -23.70 -9.61
C SER A 291 7.24 -22.96 -9.90
N PRO A 292 8.39 -23.43 -9.38
CA PRO A 292 9.70 -22.90 -9.74
C PRO A 292 9.98 -22.92 -11.25
N GLU A 293 9.55 -23.99 -11.93
CA GLU A 293 9.72 -24.15 -13.38
C GLU A 293 8.94 -23.12 -14.17
N ALA A 294 7.70 -22.84 -13.75
CA ALA A 294 6.85 -21.82 -14.35
C ALA A 294 7.45 -20.42 -14.14
N ILE A 295 7.95 -20.10 -12.93
CA ILE A 295 8.62 -18.83 -12.63
C ILE A 295 9.84 -18.64 -13.53
N ALA A 296 10.71 -19.66 -13.66
CA ALA A 296 11.88 -19.57 -14.51
C ALA A 296 11.52 -19.40 -16.00
N ALA A 297 10.49 -20.09 -16.49
CA ALA A 297 9.99 -19.92 -17.85
C ALA A 297 9.42 -18.52 -18.07
N ALA A 298 8.63 -18.01 -17.13
CA ALA A 298 8.04 -16.67 -17.21
C ALA A 298 9.10 -15.55 -17.18
N ILE A 299 10.20 -15.73 -16.46
CA ILE A 299 11.33 -14.78 -16.50
C ILE A 299 11.93 -14.73 -17.91
N ARG A 300 12.21 -15.88 -18.54
CA ARG A 300 12.71 -15.93 -19.92
C ARG A 300 11.73 -15.30 -20.90
N GLU A 301 10.44 -15.58 -20.76
CA GLU A 301 9.39 -14.97 -21.58
C GLU A 301 9.36 -13.45 -21.43
N ALA A 302 9.39 -12.93 -20.21
CA ALA A 302 9.38 -11.48 -19.95
C ALA A 302 10.60 -10.79 -20.57
N LEU A 303 11.77 -11.40 -20.51
CA LEU A 303 12.99 -10.91 -21.16
C LEU A 303 12.85 -10.89 -22.69
N ALA A 304 12.33 -11.96 -23.28
CA ALA A 304 12.14 -12.09 -24.73
C ALA A 304 11.08 -11.11 -25.27
N ARG A 305 10.05 -10.82 -24.47
CA ARG A 305 8.95 -9.89 -24.82
C ARG A 305 9.16 -8.48 -24.29
N ARG A 306 10.36 -8.11 -23.88
CA ARG A 306 10.65 -6.79 -23.26
C ARG A 306 10.10 -5.61 -24.09
N ASP A 307 10.36 -5.63 -25.41
CA ASP A 307 9.95 -4.55 -26.32
C ASP A 307 8.43 -4.38 -26.45
N GLU A 308 7.68 -5.45 -26.17
CA GLU A 308 6.21 -5.45 -26.10
C GLU A 308 5.71 -5.03 -24.71
N LEU A 309 6.24 -5.67 -23.66
CA LEU A 309 5.74 -5.51 -22.28
C LEU A 309 6.06 -4.13 -21.68
N VAL A 310 7.21 -3.55 -21.99
CA VAL A 310 7.61 -2.25 -21.42
C VAL A 310 6.66 -1.12 -21.83
N PRO A 311 6.33 -0.91 -23.12
CA PRO A 311 5.35 0.11 -23.50
C PRO A 311 3.96 -0.12 -22.89
N GLN A 312 3.52 -1.38 -22.81
CA GLN A 312 2.24 -1.74 -22.19
C GLN A 312 2.25 -1.43 -20.69
N GLY A 313 3.33 -1.79 -19.99
CA GLY A 313 3.49 -1.50 -18.56
C GLY A 313 3.50 -0.02 -18.26
N LEU A 314 4.24 0.77 -19.03
CA LEU A 314 4.25 2.23 -18.90
C LEU A 314 2.86 2.85 -19.11
N ALA A 315 2.11 2.37 -20.12
CA ALA A 315 0.75 2.85 -20.36
C ALA A 315 -0.20 2.44 -19.23
N HIS A 316 -0.06 1.22 -18.70
CA HIS A 316 -0.87 0.73 -17.59
C HIS A 316 -0.60 1.51 -16.29
N ALA A 317 0.67 1.71 -15.93
CA ALA A 317 1.06 2.41 -14.71
C ALA A 317 0.57 3.86 -14.65
N ARG A 318 0.48 4.56 -15.80
CA ARG A 318 -0.05 5.95 -15.88
C ARG A 318 -1.49 6.11 -15.41
N ARG A 319 -2.25 5.03 -15.28
CA ARG A 319 -3.63 5.05 -14.79
C ARG A 319 -3.69 5.27 -13.27
N PHE A 320 -2.60 5.00 -12.56
CA PHE A 320 -2.53 5.03 -11.11
C PHE A 320 -1.82 6.30 -10.65
N THR A 321 -2.57 7.31 -10.25
CA THR A 321 -2.03 8.59 -9.78
C THR A 321 -2.56 8.94 -8.40
N TRP A 322 -1.72 9.52 -7.55
CA TRP A 322 -2.15 9.99 -6.23
C TRP A 322 -3.21 11.09 -6.32
N LEU A 323 -3.18 11.89 -7.38
CA LEU A 323 -4.21 12.91 -7.61
C LEU A 323 -5.60 12.25 -7.77
N GLU A 324 -5.70 11.18 -8.54
CA GLU A 324 -6.95 10.44 -8.70
C GLU A 324 -7.38 9.75 -7.41
N THR A 325 -6.43 9.14 -6.69
CA THR A 325 -6.69 8.61 -5.33
C THR A 325 -7.32 9.68 -4.44
N GLY A 326 -6.72 10.87 -4.41
CA GLY A 326 -7.23 12.00 -3.62
C GLY A 326 -8.62 12.47 -4.06
N ARG A 327 -8.87 12.55 -5.36
CA ARG A 327 -10.20 12.91 -5.92
C ARG A 327 -11.27 11.92 -5.50
N VAL A 328 -10.98 10.62 -5.58
CA VAL A 328 -11.92 9.57 -5.14
C VAL A 328 -12.25 9.73 -3.66
N HIS A 329 -11.26 9.98 -2.81
CA HIS A 329 -11.51 10.24 -1.39
C HIS A 329 -12.44 11.45 -1.19
N LEU A 330 -12.08 12.59 -1.77
CA LEU A 330 -12.82 13.84 -1.59
C LEU A 330 -14.26 13.77 -2.13
N GLN A 331 -14.45 13.16 -3.30
CA GLN A 331 -15.78 12.97 -3.89
C GLN A 331 -16.64 12.04 -3.04
N SER A 332 -16.04 10.93 -2.57
CA SER A 332 -16.76 9.97 -1.70
C SER A 332 -17.22 10.59 -0.39
N TYR A 333 -16.42 11.48 0.20
CA TYR A 333 -16.85 12.22 1.39
C TYR A 333 -17.98 13.19 1.09
N ALA A 334 -17.90 13.91 -0.04
CA ALA A 334 -18.92 14.88 -0.44
C ALA A 334 -20.27 14.19 -0.73
N ASP A 335 -20.23 13.01 -1.34
CA ASP A 335 -21.44 12.23 -1.68
C ASP A 335 -22.12 11.63 -0.44
N ALA A 336 -21.39 11.49 0.66
CA ALA A 336 -21.90 10.86 1.88
C ALA A 336 -22.30 11.86 2.98
N LEU A 337 -21.97 13.15 2.83
CA LEU A 337 -22.37 14.24 3.73
C LEU A 337 -23.72 14.83 3.33
#